data_68d06ee758f9b59c7c883df86a7cb9e6
#
_entry.id   68d06ee758f9b59c7c883df86a7cb9e6
#
_cell.length_a   1.000
_cell.length_b   1.000
_cell.length_c   1.000
_cell.angle_alpha   90.00
_cell.angle_beta   90.00
_cell.angle_gamma   90.00
#
_symmetry.space_group_name_H-M   'P 1'
#
loop_
_entity.id
_entity.type
_entity.pdbx_description
1 polymer ?
#
loop_
_entity_poly.entity_id
_entity_poly.type
_entity_poly.pdbx_seq_one_letter_code
_entity_poly.pdbx_strand_id
1 'polypeptide(L)'
;MATSAKASRIDILFDVYRENSIKNAERVNRELGKLEVKRVVGGQMIKQFSSLLSNGTNKMMLIRFLVSRWQTKYDCIGSTKVNVGFDETCISLNGSDVRDLQCNHEEADTRLVFHAKHISATFDKIVINTPDTDVLLIALGLSGEINGKLLIKTGVKNKARIISLESIKESLKTRYNIQDSDQASKALLGLHGFTGCDTISSFAGKGKIKPVKTMMKDEVYINLFASFGLEPELTENQFADIQKFVCELYGHKEEDTNKVRYKIYAAKHGHLDPKSIPPCADSLRQHSLRACYQVHIWIKSLESYPTIPSTVSFGWDQIEDGDFVSMLKMKS
;
A
#
# COMPACT_ATOMS: atom_id res chain seq x y z
N MET A 1 -8.32 11.61 -20.96
CA MET A 1 -9.31 12.69 -20.79
C MET A 1 -10.74 12.30 -21.18
N ALA A 2 -11.00 11.38 -22.11
CA ALA A 2 -12.36 11.05 -22.57
C ALA A 2 -13.31 10.41 -21.53
N THR A 3 -12.83 9.92 -20.40
CA THR A 3 -13.67 9.32 -19.34
C THR A 3 -14.06 10.29 -18.23
N SER A 4 -13.41 11.43 -18.11
CA SER A 4 -13.77 12.48 -17.13
C SER A 4 -14.94 13.36 -17.59
N ALA A 5 -15.21 13.44 -18.88
CA ALA A 5 -16.25 14.28 -19.44
C ALA A 5 -17.70 13.91 -19.04
N LYS A 6 -17.90 12.78 -18.35
CA LYS A 6 -19.20 12.31 -17.84
C LYS A 6 -19.23 12.11 -16.33
N ALA A 7 -18.16 12.42 -15.60
CA ALA A 7 -18.13 12.29 -14.15
C ALA A 7 -18.81 13.50 -13.49
N SER A 8 -19.72 13.26 -12.55
CA SER A 8 -20.37 14.32 -11.77
C SER A 8 -19.44 14.89 -10.68
N ARG A 9 -18.45 14.08 -10.25
CA ARG A 9 -17.43 14.46 -9.27
C ARG A 9 -16.07 13.84 -9.63
N ILE A 10 -15.00 14.60 -9.39
CA ILE A 10 -13.61 14.19 -9.55
C ILE A 10 -12.85 14.62 -8.30
N ASP A 11 -12.19 13.66 -7.66
CA ASP A 11 -11.29 13.90 -6.54
C ASP A 11 -9.86 13.61 -7.01
N ILE A 12 -8.97 14.60 -6.88
CA ILE A 12 -7.55 14.52 -7.24
C ILE A 12 -6.75 14.50 -5.94
N LEU A 13 -5.99 13.44 -5.69
CA LEU A 13 -5.33 13.22 -4.42
C LEU A 13 -3.82 13.09 -4.61
N PHE A 14 -3.08 13.72 -3.72
CA PHE A 14 -1.63 13.74 -3.72
C PHE A 14 -1.07 13.18 -2.42
N ASP A 15 0.12 12.57 -2.50
CA ASP A 15 0.90 12.17 -1.33
C ASP A 15 1.29 13.39 -0.48
N VAL A 16 1.39 13.16 0.82
CA VAL A 16 2.05 14.06 1.77
C VAL A 16 3.49 13.57 1.99
N TYR A 17 4.44 14.49 2.00
CA TYR A 17 5.85 14.17 2.18
C TYR A 17 6.28 14.65 3.56
N ARG A 18 6.34 13.71 4.52
CA ARG A 18 6.80 13.98 5.90
C ARG A 18 8.26 13.60 6.01
N GLU A 19 9.09 14.47 6.61
CA GLU A 19 10.52 14.22 6.77
C GLU A 19 10.78 12.99 7.65
N ASN A 20 10.02 12.83 8.72
CA ASN A 20 10.15 11.73 9.68
C ASN A 20 9.08 10.64 9.42
N SER A 21 9.21 9.92 8.31
CA SER A 21 8.31 8.79 8.00
C SER A 21 9.11 7.59 7.47
N ILE A 22 8.56 6.37 7.67
CA ILE A 22 9.14 5.14 7.12
C ILE A 22 9.28 5.26 5.60
N LYS A 23 8.28 5.82 4.94
CA LYS A 23 8.28 5.98 3.48
C LYS A 23 9.36 6.96 3.03
N ASN A 24 9.64 8.00 3.82
CA ASN A 24 10.74 8.91 3.53
C ASN A 24 12.11 8.25 3.75
N ALA A 25 12.28 7.49 4.83
CA ALA A 25 13.50 6.72 5.08
C ALA A 25 13.79 5.74 3.93
N GLU A 26 12.77 5.02 3.43
CA GLU A 26 12.91 4.14 2.27
C GLU A 26 13.19 4.91 0.96
N ARG A 27 12.64 6.11 0.79
CA ARG A 27 12.95 6.99 -0.36
C ARG A 27 14.39 7.47 -0.31
N VAL A 28 14.87 7.95 0.84
CA VAL A 28 16.26 8.39 1.03
C VAL A 28 17.25 7.26 0.74
N ASN A 29 16.93 6.03 1.18
CA ASN A 29 17.73 4.84 0.88
C ASN A 29 17.78 4.50 -0.63
N ARG A 30 16.76 4.87 -1.40
CA ARG A 30 16.71 4.67 -2.87
C ARG A 30 17.32 5.84 -3.65
N GLU A 31 17.40 7.04 -3.05
CA GLU A 31 17.89 8.27 -3.69
C GLU A 31 19.36 8.48 -3.35
N LEU A 32 20.25 8.12 -4.29
CA LEU A 32 21.67 8.47 -4.25
C LEU A 32 21.85 9.91 -4.80
N GLY A 33 21.88 10.92 -3.93
CA GLY A 33 22.29 12.28 -4.28
C GLY A 33 21.40 13.38 -3.67
N LYS A 34 22.04 14.42 -3.13
CA LYS A 34 21.40 15.66 -2.68
C LYS A 34 20.88 16.41 -3.90
N LEU A 35 19.58 16.41 -4.13
CA LEU A 35 18.95 17.23 -5.16
C LEU A 35 18.63 18.62 -4.60
N GLU A 36 19.05 19.63 -5.33
CA GLU A 36 18.78 21.03 -4.98
C GLU A 36 17.27 21.32 -5.06
N VAL A 37 16.70 21.88 -4.00
CA VAL A 37 15.30 22.30 -3.96
C VAL A 37 15.10 23.46 -4.93
N LYS A 38 14.21 23.29 -5.91
CA LYS A 38 13.93 24.31 -6.92
C LYS A 38 12.61 25.02 -6.62
N ARG A 39 12.61 26.32 -6.66
CA ARG A 39 11.37 27.12 -6.61
C ARG A 39 10.60 26.93 -7.92
N VAL A 40 9.35 26.51 -7.84
CA VAL A 40 8.47 26.38 -9.01
C VAL A 40 7.70 27.68 -9.22
N VAL A 41 7.87 28.29 -10.41
CA VAL A 41 7.17 29.53 -10.80
C VAL A 41 6.57 29.39 -12.20
N GLY A 42 5.50 30.17 -12.48
CA GLY A 42 4.85 30.13 -13.78
C GLY A 42 5.78 30.60 -14.91
N GLY A 43 5.72 29.91 -16.06
CA GLY A 43 6.58 30.21 -17.23
C GLY A 43 7.99 29.65 -17.17
N GLN A 44 8.39 29.00 -16.08
CA GLN A 44 9.70 28.39 -15.94
C GLN A 44 9.81 27.09 -16.74
N MET A 45 10.85 26.98 -17.58
CA MET A 45 11.18 25.73 -18.26
C MET A 45 12.00 24.83 -17.33
N ILE A 46 11.47 23.65 -17.02
CA ILE A 46 12.15 22.65 -16.20
C ILE A 46 12.84 21.64 -17.12
N LYS A 47 14.16 21.74 -17.28
CA LYS A 47 14.95 20.89 -18.20
C LYS A 47 15.02 19.42 -17.77
N GLN A 48 14.97 19.13 -16.45
CA GLN A 48 15.09 17.79 -15.89
C GLN A 48 13.88 17.51 -14.98
N PHE A 49 12.72 17.33 -15.58
CA PHE A 49 11.47 17.15 -14.84
C PHE A 49 11.46 15.91 -13.94
N SER A 50 12.03 14.79 -14.39
CA SER A 50 12.19 13.58 -13.57
C SER A 50 13.04 13.83 -12.32
N SER A 51 14.14 14.59 -12.46
CA SER A 51 15.00 14.97 -11.33
C SER A 51 14.30 15.93 -10.35
N LEU A 52 13.44 16.83 -10.85
CA LEU A 52 12.60 17.66 -9.99
C LEU A 52 11.66 16.78 -9.16
N LEU A 53 11.03 15.79 -9.79
CA LEU A 53 10.06 14.90 -9.15
C LEU A 53 10.70 13.81 -8.28
N SER A 54 12.00 13.60 -8.27
CA SER A 54 12.64 12.67 -7.34
C SER A 54 12.70 13.20 -5.91
N ASN A 55 12.62 14.52 -5.71
CA ASN A 55 12.66 15.15 -4.38
C ASN A 55 11.25 15.46 -3.86
N GLY A 56 10.92 15.04 -2.63
CA GLY A 56 9.60 15.22 -2.01
C GLY A 56 9.21 16.69 -1.84
N THR A 57 10.14 17.55 -1.41
CA THR A 57 9.89 19.00 -1.23
C THR A 57 9.57 19.67 -2.56
N ASN A 58 10.29 19.31 -3.63
CA ASN A 58 10.00 19.80 -4.98
C ASN A 58 8.60 19.37 -5.48
N LYS A 59 8.20 18.13 -5.17
CA LYS A 59 6.85 17.64 -5.50
C LYS A 59 5.78 18.46 -4.76
N MET A 60 5.95 18.69 -3.47
CA MET A 60 5.03 19.52 -2.69
C MET A 60 4.91 20.94 -3.24
N MET A 61 6.03 21.58 -3.58
CA MET A 61 6.02 22.90 -4.20
C MET A 61 5.26 22.91 -5.52
N LEU A 62 5.45 21.90 -6.37
CA LEU A 62 4.75 21.75 -7.63
C LEU A 62 3.25 21.56 -7.41
N ILE A 63 2.86 20.70 -6.46
CA ILE A 63 1.45 20.45 -6.13
C ILE A 63 0.78 21.74 -5.66
N ARG A 64 1.37 22.47 -4.70
CA ARG A 64 0.83 23.77 -4.22
C ARG A 64 0.73 24.79 -5.33
N PHE A 65 1.71 24.86 -6.22
CA PHE A 65 1.65 25.73 -7.41
C PHE A 65 0.48 25.34 -8.34
N LEU A 66 0.31 24.06 -8.65
CA LEU A 66 -0.79 23.59 -9.49
C LEU A 66 -2.16 23.89 -8.87
N VAL A 67 -2.31 23.60 -7.58
CA VAL A 67 -3.55 23.86 -6.84
C VAL A 67 -3.90 25.34 -6.87
N SER A 68 -2.94 26.23 -6.59
CA SER A 68 -3.16 27.68 -6.64
C SER A 68 -3.61 28.16 -8.04
N ARG A 69 -3.06 27.55 -9.10
CA ARG A 69 -3.47 27.86 -10.48
C ARG A 69 -4.85 27.31 -10.82
N TRP A 70 -5.20 26.14 -10.34
CA TRP A 70 -6.54 25.57 -10.55
C TRP A 70 -7.62 26.40 -9.84
N GLN A 71 -7.36 26.88 -8.63
CA GLN A 71 -8.27 27.77 -7.91
C GLN A 71 -8.57 29.07 -8.67
N THR A 72 -7.61 29.59 -9.45
CA THR A 72 -7.78 30.83 -10.24
C THR A 72 -8.40 30.60 -11.61
N LYS A 73 -8.52 29.33 -12.08
CA LYS A 73 -8.99 28.99 -13.44
C LYS A 73 -10.06 27.91 -13.46
N TYR A 74 -10.83 27.77 -12.38
CA TYR A 74 -11.83 26.70 -12.24
C TYR A 74 -13.03 26.83 -13.21
N ASP A 75 -13.27 27.99 -13.78
CA ASP A 75 -14.40 28.26 -14.69
C ASP A 75 -14.45 27.33 -15.91
N CYS A 76 -13.32 26.70 -16.26
CA CYS A 76 -13.22 25.74 -17.34
C CYS A 76 -13.74 24.33 -17.00
N ILE A 77 -14.12 24.06 -15.73
CA ILE A 77 -14.48 22.72 -15.24
C ILE A 77 -15.98 22.42 -15.43
N GLY A 78 -16.80 23.46 -15.66
CA GLY A 78 -18.24 23.30 -15.82
C GLY A 78 -18.94 22.88 -14.53
N SER A 79 -19.98 22.05 -14.63
CA SER A 79 -20.81 21.59 -13.50
C SER A 79 -20.20 20.42 -12.71
N THR A 80 -19.08 19.86 -13.15
CA THR A 80 -18.41 18.74 -12.45
C THR A 80 -17.82 19.25 -11.13
N LYS A 81 -18.16 18.59 -10.02
CA LYS A 81 -17.54 18.88 -8.72
C LYS A 81 -16.08 18.40 -8.75
N VAL A 82 -15.13 19.28 -8.41
CA VAL A 82 -13.70 18.92 -8.38
C VAL A 82 -13.12 19.26 -7.02
N ASN A 83 -12.64 18.23 -6.33
CA ASN A 83 -11.96 18.35 -5.05
C ASN A 83 -10.50 17.99 -5.20
N VAL A 84 -9.63 18.64 -4.43
CA VAL A 84 -8.19 18.38 -4.45
C VAL A 84 -7.70 18.18 -3.03
N GLY A 85 -7.19 16.97 -2.76
CA GLY A 85 -6.56 16.61 -1.50
C GLY A 85 -5.03 16.69 -1.62
N PHE A 86 -4.42 17.54 -0.80
CA PHE A 86 -2.97 17.74 -0.71
C PHE A 86 -2.62 18.19 0.71
N ASP A 87 -1.40 17.96 1.13
CA ASP A 87 -1.03 18.12 2.54
C ASP A 87 -2.08 17.38 3.43
N GLU A 88 -2.48 17.92 4.56
CA GLU A 88 -3.58 17.37 5.38
C GLU A 88 -4.94 17.98 5.04
N THR A 89 -5.03 18.71 3.93
CA THR A 89 -6.19 19.47 3.54
C THR A 89 -6.90 18.89 2.32
N CYS A 90 -8.17 19.18 2.20
CA CYS A 90 -8.93 19.00 0.97
C CYS A 90 -9.64 20.32 0.64
N ILE A 91 -9.57 20.76 -0.61
CA ILE A 91 -10.26 21.94 -1.09
C ILE A 91 -11.22 21.57 -2.23
N SER A 92 -12.29 22.32 -2.37
CA SER A 92 -13.15 22.26 -3.56
C SER A 92 -12.81 23.41 -4.48
N LEU A 93 -12.66 23.12 -5.78
CA LEU A 93 -12.43 24.15 -6.79
C LEU A 93 -13.71 24.89 -7.18
N ASN A 94 -14.87 24.33 -6.90
CA ASN A 94 -16.19 24.89 -7.26
C ASN A 94 -17.16 25.03 -6.07
N GLY A 95 -16.61 25.24 -4.86
CA GLY A 95 -17.38 25.70 -3.69
C GLY A 95 -18.20 24.63 -2.96
N SER A 96 -17.97 23.32 -3.21
CA SER A 96 -18.57 22.24 -2.40
C SER A 96 -18.01 22.22 -0.98
N ASP A 97 -18.81 21.82 0.00
CA ASP A 97 -18.30 21.53 1.35
C ASP A 97 -17.45 20.26 1.33
N VAL A 98 -16.24 20.36 1.84
CA VAL A 98 -15.22 19.28 1.88
C VAL A 98 -14.58 19.13 3.26
N ARG A 99 -15.25 19.63 4.32
CA ARG A 99 -14.73 19.55 5.69
C ARG A 99 -14.51 18.11 6.14
N ASP A 100 -15.40 17.20 5.74
CA ASP A 100 -15.34 15.77 6.06
C ASP A 100 -14.24 15.01 5.29
N LEU A 101 -13.55 15.68 4.37
CA LEU A 101 -12.45 15.13 3.57
C LEU A 101 -11.07 15.57 4.04
N GLN A 102 -10.99 16.32 5.14
CA GLN A 102 -9.73 16.60 5.82
C GLN A 102 -9.22 15.32 6.46
N CYS A 103 -7.93 15.02 6.31
CA CYS A 103 -7.35 13.79 6.86
C CYS A 103 -5.84 13.94 7.05
N ASN A 104 -5.27 13.07 7.91
CA ASN A 104 -3.84 13.02 8.15
C ASN A 104 -3.13 11.87 7.40
N HIS A 105 -3.72 11.34 6.34
CA HIS A 105 -3.10 10.28 5.54
C HIS A 105 -1.85 10.79 4.84
N GLU A 106 -0.74 10.08 4.99
CA GLU A 106 0.51 10.40 4.31
C GLU A 106 0.46 9.98 2.84
N GLU A 107 -0.13 8.82 2.54
CA GLU A 107 -0.14 8.23 1.21
C GLU A 107 -1.45 8.53 0.47
N ALA A 108 -1.34 8.88 -0.81
CA ALA A 108 -2.49 9.01 -1.70
C ALA A 108 -3.28 7.69 -1.79
N ASP A 109 -2.63 6.55 -1.62
CA ASP A 109 -3.23 5.22 -1.73
C ASP A 109 -4.34 5.01 -0.70
N THR A 110 -4.06 5.30 0.57
CA THR A 110 -5.06 5.23 1.65
C THR A 110 -6.09 6.35 1.52
N ARG A 111 -5.66 7.53 1.10
CA ARG A 111 -6.55 8.69 0.89
C ARG A 111 -7.56 8.44 -0.24
N LEU A 112 -7.19 7.75 -1.31
CA LEU A 112 -8.09 7.34 -2.39
C LEU A 112 -9.22 6.46 -1.88
N VAL A 113 -8.92 5.52 -0.99
CA VAL A 113 -9.91 4.61 -0.41
C VAL A 113 -10.81 5.34 0.59
N PHE A 114 -10.25 6.27 1.39
CA PHE A 114 -11.00 7.17 2.27
C PHE A 114 -12.03 8.01 1.50
N HIS A 115 -11.61 8.66 0.41
CA HIS A 115 -12.50 9.42 -0.45
C HIS A 115 -13.55 8.52 -1.12
N ALA A 116 -13.19 7.30 -1.54
CA ALA A 116 -14.14 6.35 -2.11
C ALA A 116 -15.23 5.97 -1.08
N LYS A 117 -14.88 5.77 0.18
CA LYS A 117 -15.85 5.53 1.27
C LYS A 117 -16.80 6.71 1.43
N HIS A 118 -16.26 7.94 1.52
CA HIS A 118 -17.08 9.14 1.65
C HIS A 118 -18.04 9.32 0.45
N ILE A 119 -17.54 9.11 -0.77
CA ILE A 119 -18.32 9.26 -2.00
C ILE A 119 -19.42 8.21 -2.09
N SER A 120 -19.21 7.02 -1.54
CA SER A 120 -20.12 5.87 -1.60
C SER A 120 -21.46 6.12 -0.92
N ALA A 121 -21.56 7.13 -0.07
CA ALA A 121 -22.83 7.58 0.52
C ALA A 121 -23.76 8.28 -0.49
N THR A 122 -23.20 8.76 -1.62
CA THR A 122 -23.93 9.60 -2.59
C THR A 122 -23.97 9.01 -4.00
N PHE A 123 -22.96 8.19 -4.35
CA PHE A 123 -22.80 7.68 -5.70
C PHE A 123 -22.73 6.16 -5.73
N ASP A 124 -23.56 5.52 -6.56
CA ASP A 124 -23.60 4.06 -6.73
C ASP A 124 -22.43 3.50 -7.51
N LYS A 125 -21.69 4.34 -8.25
CA LYS A 125 -20.55 3.93 -9.06
C LYS A 125 -19.35 4.82 -8.83
N ILE A 126 -18.28 4.22 -8.37
CA ILE A 126 -17.03 4.89 -8.05
C ILE A 126 -15.92 4.27 -8.90
N VAL A 127 -15.09 5.12 -9.52
CA VAL A 127 -13.94 4.69 -10.32
C VAL A 127 -12.69 5.29 -9.72
N ILE A 128 -11.82 4.46 -9.14
CA ILE A 128 -10.48 4.85 -8.73
C ILE A 128 -9.54 4.66 -9.93
N ASN A 129 -8.87 5.73 -10.35
CA ASN A 129 -7.92 5.69 -11.46
C ASN A 129 -6.50 5.67 -10.90
N THR A 130 -5.87 4.50 -10.89
CA THR A 130 -4.53 4.30 -10.35
C THR A 130 -3.77 3.24 -11.15
N PRO A 131 -2.44 3.39 -11.37
CA PRO A 131 -1.59 2.33 -11.86
C PRO A 131 -1.16 1.36 -10.75
N ASP A 132 -1.36 1.73 -9.46
CA ASP A 132 -0.81 1.03 -8.31
C ASP A 132 -1.66 -0.17 -7.89
N THR A 133 -0.99 -1.29 -7.61
CA THR A 133 -1.61 -2.51 -7.11
C THR A 133 -1.99 -2.41 -5.64
N ASP A 134 -1.27 -1.58 -4.87
CA ASP A 134 -1.51 -1.39 -3.44
C ASP A 134 -2.92 -0.80 -3.25
N VAL A 135 -3.28 0.24 -4.01
CA VAL A 135 -4.63 0.83 -3.99
C VAL A 135 -5.71 -0.20 -4.33
N LEU A 136 -5.47 -1.07 -5.34
CA LEU A 136 -6.43 -2.12 -5.70
C LEU A 136 -6.67 -3.07 -4.54
N LEU A 137 -5.61 -3.48 -3.85
CA LEU A 137 -5.71 -4.45 -2.74
C LEU A 137 -6.27 -3.84 -1.47
N ILE A 138 -5.92 -2.58 -1.16
CA ILE A 138 -6.54 -1.84 -0.05
C ILE A 138 -8.05 -1.71 -0.31
N ALA A 139 -8.43 -1.24 -1.49
CA ALA A 139 -9.83 -1.09 -1.87
C ALA A 139 -10.59 -2.44 -1.88
N LEU A 140 -9.94 -3.53 -2.31
CA LEU A 140 -10.53 -4.88 -2.29
C LEU A 140 -10.74 -5.37 -0.85
N GLY A 141 -9.73 -5.26 0.02
CA GLY A 141 -9.80 -5.70 1.40
C GLY A 141 -10.84 -4.94 2.23
N LEU A 142 -11.10 -3.68 1.87
CA LEU A 142 -12.07 -2.81 2.56
C LEU A 142 -13.39 -2.64 1.81
N SER A 143 -13.57 -3.33 0.68
CA SER A 143 -14.76 -3.18 -0.17
C SER A 143 -16.07 -3.55 0.50
N GLY A 144 -16.06 -4.39 1.54
CA GLY A 144 -17.24 -4.69 2.35
C GLY A 144 -17.79 -3.49 3.15
N GLU A 145 -16.95 -2.46 3.35
CA GLU A 145 -17.32 -1.25 4.09
C GLU A 145 -17.64 -0.06 3.16
N ILE A 146 -17.49 -0.21 1.85
CA ILE A 146 -17.74 0.82 0.83
C ILE A 146 -18.96 0.44 0.04
N ASN A 147 -19.99 1.29 0.07
CA ASN A 147 -21.23 1.05 -0.66
C ASN A 147 -21.05 1.26 -2.17
N GLY A 148 -21.95 0.66 -2.96
CA GLY A 148 -21.99 0.84 -4.40
C GLY A 148 -20.92 0.05 -5.16
N LYS A 149 -20.87 0.28 -6.47
CA LYS A 149 -19.97 -0.43 -7.39
C LYS A 149 -18.61 0.23 -7.46
N LEU A 150 -17.60 -0.42 -6.88
CA LEU A 150 -16.22 0.07 -6.88
C LEU A 150 -15.43 -0.56 -8.04
N LEU A 151 -14.86 0.30 -8.86
CA LEU A 151 -14.10 -0.05 -10.06
C LEU A 151 -12.69 0.55 -9.97
N ILE A 152 -11.70 -0.21 -10.35
CA ILE A 152 -10.32 0.26 -10.51
C ILE A 152 -10.00 0.41 -11.99
N LYS A 153 -9.64 1.62 -12.41
CA LYS A 153 -9.11 1.88 -13.73
C LYS A 153 -7.59 1.91 -13.68
N THR A 154 -6.95 1.01 -14.40
CA THR A 154 -5.49 0.87 -14.40
C THR A 154 -4.95 0.67 -15.82
N GLY A 155 -3.62 0.83 -15.97
CA GLY A 155 -2.92 0.74 -17.24
C GLY A 155 -3.03 2.00 -18.08
N VAL A 156 -2.22 2.06 -19.13
CA VAL A 156 -2.12 3.22 -20.04
C VAL A 156 -2.33 2.80 -21.49
N LYS A 157 -2.89 3.71 -22.30
CA LYS A 157 -3.14 3.49 -23.75
C LYS A 157 -3.85 2.15 -23.99
N ASN A 158 -3.28 1.27 -24.83
CA ASN A 158 -3.86 -0.01 -25.22
C ASN A 158 -3.91 -1.06 -24.09
N LYS A 159 -3.25 -0.80 -22.95
CA LYS A 159 -3.29 -1.64 -21.75
C LYS A 159 -4.26 -1.11 -20.70
N ALA A 160 -4.99 -0.03 -20.98
CA ALA A 160 -5.97 0.51 -20.07
C ALA A 160 -7.14 -0.48 -19.90
N ARG A 161 -7.49 -0.77 -18.65
CA ARG A 161 -8.56 -1.70 -18.29
C ARG A 161 -9.30 -1.19 -17.06
N ILE A 162 -10.55 -1.61 -16.93
CA ILE A 162 -11.36 -1.36 -15.74
C ILE A 162 -11.62 -2.71 -15.06
N ILE A 163 -11.34 -2.81 -13.79
CA ILE A 163 -11.48 -4.01 -12.97
C ILE A 163 -12.60 -3.73 -11.98
N SER A 164 -13.62 -4.59 -11.94
CA SER A 164 -14.65 -4.55 -10.90
C SER A 164 -14.18 -5.35 -9.69
N LEU A 165 -14.24 -4.77 -8.49
CA LEU A 165 -13.87 -5.50 -7.27
C LEU A 165 -14.83 -6.66 -6.99
N GLU A 166 -16.11 -6.48 -7.31
CA GLU A 166 -17.09 -7.57 -7.20
C GLU A 166 -16.75 -8.75 -8.12
N SER A 167 -16.27 -8.47 -9.35
CA SER A 167 -15.80 -9.54 -10.25
C SER A 167 -14.56 -10.28 -9.73
N ILE A 168 -13.70 -9.61 -8.95
CA ILE A 168 -12.59 -10.29 -8.27
C ILE A 168 -13.14 -11.22 -7.19
N LYS A 169 -14.04 -10.75 -6.32
CA LYS A 169 -14.67 -11.55 -5.27
C LYS A 169 -15.37 -12.79 -5.83
N GLU A 170 -16.12 -12.62 -6.93
CA GLU A 170 -16.78 -13.74 -7.61
C GLU A 170 -15.75 -14.73 -8.19
N SER A 171 -14.66 -14.23 -8.74
CA SER A 171 -13.55 -15.08 -9.22
C SER A 171 -12.86 -15.84 -8.09
N LEU A 172 -12.77 -15.28 -6.88
CA LEU A 172 -12.24 -15.98 -5.69
C LEU A 172 -13.15 -17.12 -5.30
N LYS A 173 -14.48 -16.88 -5.22
CA LYS A 173 -15.48 -17.92 -4.92
C LYS A 173 -15.40 -19.07 -5.91
N THR A 174 -15.43 -18.77 -7.20
CA THR A 174 -15.49 -19.81 -8.24
C THR A 174 -14.17 -20.56 -8.41
N ARG A 175 -13.04 -19.86 -8.41
CA ARG A 175 -11.73 -20.46 -8.69
C ARG A 175 -11.15 -21.26 -7.54
N TYR A 176 -11.39 -20.80 -6.30
CA TYR A 176 -10.80 -21.40 -5.10
C TYR A 176 -11.84 -22.03 -4.19
N ASN A 177 -13.13 -22.06 -4.60
CA ASN A 177 -14.26 -22.55 -3.79
C ASN A 177 -14.36 -21.88 -2.42
N ILE A 178 -14.09 -20.55 -2.37
CA ILE A 178 -14.13 -19.76 -1.16
C ILE A 178 -15.58 -19.40 -0.82
N GLN A 179 -16.03 -19.67 0.41
CA GLN A 179 -17.38 -19.32 0.86
C GLN A 179 -17.45 -17.83 1.22
N ASP A 180 -16.50 -17.32 2.00
CA ASP A 180 -16.40 -15.93 2.40
C ASP A 180 -15.34 -15.18 1.55
N SER A 181 -15.84 -14.50 0.50
CA SER A 181 -14.97 -13.71 -0.36
C SER A 181 -14.50 -12.41 0.27
N ASP A 182 -15.17 -11.89 1.30
CA ASP A 182 -14.73 -10.70 2.01
C ASP A 182 -13.55 -11.03 2.91
N GLN A 183 -13.60 -12.17 3.61
CA GLN A 183 -12.46 -12.66 4.36
C GLN A 183 -11.27 -12.96 3.46
N ALA A 184 -11.49 -13.61 2.31
CA ALA A 184 -10.43 -13.86 1.34
C ALA A 184 -9.83 -12.57 0.76
N SER A 185 -10.64 -11.52 0.60
CA SER A 185 -10.16 -10.21 0.16
C SER A 185 -9.28 -9.53 1.20
N LYS A 186 -9.66 -9.61 2.48
CA LYS A 186 -8.81 -9.17 3.61
C LYS A 186 -7.51 -9.96 3.68
N ALA A 187 -7.59 -11.28 3.49
CA ALA A 187 -6.41 -12.14 3.45
C ALA A 187 -5.46 -11.79 2.31
N LEU A 188 -5.98 -11.42 1.13
CA LEU A 188 -5.15 -10.94 0.02
C LEU A 188 -4.42 -9.64 0.37
N LEU A 189 -5.05 -8.72 1.09
CA LEU A 189 -4.41 -7.50 1.57
C LEU A 189 -3.28 -7.83 2.55
N GLY A 190 -3.53 -8.66 3.56
CA GLY A 190 -2.51 -9.10 4.52
C GLY A 190 -1.34 -9.83 3.86
N LEU A 191 -1.64 -10.78 2.96
CA LEU A 191 -0.62 -11.50 2.19
C LEU A 191 0.19 -10.56 1.29
N HIS A 192 -0.43 -9.52 0.75
CA HIS A 192 0.25 -8.53 -0.09
C HIS A 192 1.30 -7.76 0.72
N GLY A 193 0.94 -7.26 1.91
CA GLY A 193 1.87 -6.64 2.83
C GLY A 193 3.01 -7.60 3.22
N PHE A 194 2.66 -8.84 3.58
CA PHE A 194 3.63 -9.87 3.98
C PHE A 194 4.60 -10.27 2.86
N THR A 195 4.15 -10.36 1.63
CA THR A 195 5.01 -10.77 0.50
C THR A 195 5.80 -9.62 -0.13
N GLY A 196 5.70 -8.43 0.43
CA GLY A 196 6.47 -7.24 0.08
C GLY A 196 5.66 -6.16 -0.64
N CYS A 197 5.87 -4.93 -0.24
CA CYS A 197 5.32 -3.70 -0.82
C CYS A 197 6.41 -2.62 -0.79
N ASP A 198 6.05 -1.35 -0.97
CA ASP A 198 7.01 -0.25 -0.98
C ASP A 198 7.87 -0.15 0.28
N THR A 199 7.28 -0.45 1.45
CA THR A 199 7.94 -0.37 2.77
C THR A 199 8.43 -1.70 3.31
N ILE A 200 8.02 -2.81 2.71
CA ILE A 200 8.32 -4.17 3.19
C ILE A 200 9.09 -4.95 2.12
N SER A 201 10.18 -5.58 2.52
CA SER A 201 10.99 -6.43 1.65
C SER A 201 10.22 -7.64 1.12
N SER A 202 10.58 -8.12 -0.06
CA SER A 202 10.00 -9.32 -0.67
C SER A 202 10.86 -10.56 -0.42
N PHE A 203 10.22 -11.74 -0.46
CA PHE A 203 10.95 -13.01 -0.46
C PHE A 203 11.62 -13.23 -1.81
N ALA A 204 12.95 -13.38 -1.81
CA ALA A 204 13.74 -13.50 -3.03
C ALA A 204 13.25 -14.65 -3.92
N GLY A 205 12.93 -14.37 -5.18
CA GLY A 205 12.49 -15.35 -6.17
C GLY A 205 11.11 -15.96 -5.95
N LYS A 206 10.31 -15.47 -4.98
CA LYS A 206 9.01 -16.10 -4.65
C LYS A 206 7.82 -15.44 -5.31
N GLY A 207 7.88 -14.25 -5.83
CA GLY A 207 6.77 -13.56 -6.50
C GLY A 207 5.42 -13.67 -5.78
N LYS A 208 4.39 -13.00 -6.24
CA LYS A 208 3.07 -12.96 -5.57
C LYS A 208 2.16 -14.17 -5.87
N ILE A 209 2.33 -14.84 -7.01
CA ILE A 209 1.38 -15.88 -7.49
C ILE A 209 1.43 -17.14 -6.63
N LYS A 210 2.64 -17.62 -6.29
CA LYS A 210 2.80 -18.85 -5.48
C LYS A 210 2.24 -18.66 -4.08
N PRO A 211 2.57 -17.57 -3.33
CA PRO A 211 1.94 -17.27 -2.06
C PRO A 211 0.42 -17.28 -2.09
N VAL A 212 -0.20 -16.59 -3.06
CA VAL A 212 -1.67 -16.59 -3.20
C VAL A 212 -2.21 -18.00 -3.38
N LYS A 213 -1.62 -18.81 -4.25
CA LYS A 213 -2.05 -20.20 -4.47
C LYS A 213 -1.88 -21.07 -3.24
N THR A 214 -0.86 -20.84 -2.43
CA THR A 214 -0.64 -21.57 -1.17
C THR A 214 -1.68 -21.17 -0.14
N MET A 215 -1.89 -19.86 0.07
CA MET A 215 -2.89 -19.35 1.02
C MET A 215 -4.32 -19.84 0.70
N MET A 216 -4.72 -19.77 -0.57
CA MET A 216 -6.10 -20.11 -0.97
C MET A 216 -6.45 -21.60 -0.87
N LYS A 217 -5.50 -22.48 -0.52
CA LYS A 217 -5.72 -23.92 -0.33
C LYS A 217 -6.03 -24.30 1.11
N ASP A 218 -5.76 -23.42 2.05
CA ASP A 218 -5.85 -23.71 3.48
C ASP A 218 -6.54 -22.53 4.20
N GLU A 219 -7.64 -22.84 4.85
CA GLU A 219 -8.43 -21.86 5.60
C GLU A 219 -7.62 -21.26 6.76
N VAL A 220 -6.68 -22.02 7.34
CA VAL A 220 -5.78 -21.52 8.38
C VAL A 220 -4.98 -20.32 7.87
N TYR A 221 -4.47 -20.40 6.63
CA TYR A 221 -3.71 -19.29 6.05
C TYR A 221 -4.60 -18.12 5.62
N ILE A 222 -5.83 -18.39 5.18
CA ILE A 222 -6.81 -17.31 4.90
C ILE A 222 -7.10 -16.55 6.19
N ASN A 223 -7.39 -17.26 7.28
CA ASN A 223 -7.65 -16.65 8.58
C ASN A 223 -6.45 -15.88 9.11
N LEU A 224 -5.25 -16.47 9.01
CA LEU A 224 -3.99 -15.85 9.39
C LEU A 224 -3.79 -14.49 8.69
N PHE A 225 -3.82 -14.46 7.37
CA PHE A 225 -3.58 -13.21 6.63
C PHE A 225 -4.75 -12.22 6.70
N ALA A 226 -5.98 -12.69 6.88
CA ALA A 226 -7.13 -11.81 7.14
C ALA A 226 -7.05 -11.11 8.51
N SER A 227 -6.32 -11.69 9.47
CA SER A 227 -6.10 -11.09 10.79
C SER A 227 -4.93 -10.09 10.83
N PHE A 228 -4.10 -10.00 9.77
CA PHE A 228 -3.00 -9.03 9.72
C PHE A 228 -3.52 -7.61 9.85
N GLY A 229 -2.89 -6.85 10.73
CA GLY A 229 -3.19 -5.45 10.96
C GLY A 229 -4.45 -5.18 11.80
N LEU A 230 -5.23 -6.19 12.20
CA LEU A 230 -6.32 -6.01 13.16
C LEU A 230 -5.77 -5.60 14.52
N GLU A 231 -4.75 -6.35 14.97
CA GLU A 231 -3.92 -5.97 16.10
C GLU A 231 -2.49 -5.74 15.60
N PRO A 232 -1.79 -4.75 16.17
CA PRO A 232 -0.42 -4.46 15.74
C PRO A 232 0.57 -5.56 16.17
N GLU A 233 0.27 -6.29 17.25
CA GLU A 233 1.11 -7.35 17.79
C GLU A 233 0.86 -8.69 17.08
N LEU A 234 1.87 -9.54 17.10
CA LEU A 234 1.83 -10.88 16.53
C LEU A 234 1.85 -11.92 17.64
N THR A 235 0.82 -12.77 17.71
CA THR A 235 0.77 -13.86 18.68
C THR A 235 1.72 -15.00 18.29
N GLU A 236 2.12 -15.83 19.26
CA GLU A 236 2.98 -17.00 19.01
C GLU A 236 2.31 -18.00 18.06
N ASN A 237 1.00 -18.19 18.15
CA ASN A 237 0.26 -19.08 17.24
C ASN A 237 0.29 -18.55 15.80
N GLN A 238 0.04 -17.26 15.60
CA GLN A 238 0.15 -16.66 14.28
C GLN A 238 1.58 -16.77 13.72
N PHE A 239 2.60 -16.62 14.57
CA PHE A 239 3.97 -16.78 14.14
C PHE A 239 4.31 -18.22 13.76
N ALA A 240 3.79 -19.21 14.48
CA ALA A 240 3.93 -20.62 14.10
C ALA A 240 3.32 -20.90 12.72
N ASP A 241 2.09 -20.41 12.46
CA ASP A 241 1.44 -20.53 11.15
C ASP A 241 2.21 -19.80 10.04
N ILE A 242 2.81 -18.64 10.33
CA ILE A 242 3.69 -17.92 9.39
C ILE A 242 4.92 -18.77 9.04
N GLN A 243 5.58 -19.39 10.04
CA GLN A 243 6.73 -20.24 9.77
C GLN A 243 6.34 -21.42 8.86
N LYS A 244 5.22 -22.08 9.16
CA LYS A 244 4.69 -23.19 8.36
C LYS A 244 4.40 -22.72 6.92
N PHE A 245 3.71 -21.61 6.75
CA PHE A 245 3.44 -21.00 5.44
C PHE A 245 4.72 -20.74 4.65
N VAL A 246 5.74 -20.15 5.30
CA VAL A 246 7.03 -19.88 4.65
C VAL A 246 7.75 -21.17 4.29
N CYS A 247 7.75 -22.19 5.14
CA CYS A 247 8.32 -23.50 4.82
C CYS A 247 7.68 -24.07 3.55
N GLU A 248 6.37 -24.01 3.41
CA GLU A 248 5.65 -24.47 2.21
C GLU A 248 6.00 -23.66 0.96
N LEU A 249 6.22 -22.33 1.08
CA LEU A 249 6.70 -21.52 -0.03
C LEU A 249 8.07 -21.96 -0.55
N TYR A 250 8.90 -22.52 0.33
CA TYR A 250 10.20 -23.07 -0.02
C TYR A 250 10.13 -24.56 -0.39
N GLY A 251 8.94 -25.18 -0.37
CA GLY A 251 8.71 -26.56 -0.82
C GLY A 251 8.92 -27.61 0.27
N HIS A 252 8.86 -27.23 1.53
CA HIS A 252 9.03 -28.08 2.70
C HIS A 252 7.74 -28.17 3.51
N LYS A 253 7.57 -29.28 4.23
CA LYS A 253 6.40 -29.53 5.09
C LYS A 253 6.70 -29.30 6.58
N GLU A 254 7.89 -28.84 6.89
CA GLU A 254 8.30 -28.48 8.23
C GLU A 254 7.56 -27.24 8.72
N GLU A 255 7.54 -27.07 10.04
CA GLU A 255 6.89 -25.93 10.72
C GLU A 255 7.93 -24.93 11.31
N ASP A 256 9.22 -25.16 11.07
CA ASP A 256 10.33 -24.38 11.60
C ASP A 256 11.28 -23.97 10.45
N THR A 257 11.34 -22.68 10.20
CA THR A 257 12.15 -22.11 9.12
C THR A 257 13.65 -22.32 9.35
N ASN A 258 14.14 -22.36 10.59
CA ASN A 258 15.55 -22.62 10.89
C ASN A 258 15.94 -24.06 10.53
N LYS A 259 15.06 -25.03 10.79
CA LYS A 259 15.26 -26.42 10.36
C LYS A 259 15.31 -26.54 8.84
N VAL A 260 14.40 -25.84 8.12
CA VAL A 260 14.39 -25.84 6.66
C VAL A 260 15.66 -25.18 6.11
N ARG A 261 16.10 -24.07 6.69
CA ARG A 261 17.38 -23.42 6.34
C ARG A 261 18.55 -24.41 6.43
N TYR A 262 18.66 -25.09 7.58
CA TYR A 262 19.73 -26.07 7.79
C TYR A 262 19.66 -27.22 6.78
N LYS A 263 18.49 -27.80 6.53
CA LYS A 263 18.31 -28.87 5.54
C LYS A 263 18.74 -28.46 4.14
N ILE A 264 18.32 -27.27 3.68
CA ILE A 264 18.70 -26.77 2.35
C ILE A 264 20.20 -26.50 2.29
N TYR A 265 20.78 -25.89 3.33
CA TYR A 265 22.21 -25.62 3.43
C TYR A 265 23.04 -26.91 3.38
N ALA A 266 22.69 -27.90 4.22
CA ALA A 266 23.37 -29.20 4.28
C ALA A 266 23.29 -29.96 2.95
N ALA A 267 22.11 -29.96 2.29
CA ALA A 267 21.92 -30.61 1.00
C ALA A 267 22.75 -30.00 -0.14
N LYS A 268 23.15 -28.74 0.00
CA LYS A 268 23.97 -28.02 -0.98
C LYS A 268 25.45 -27.95 -0.61
N HIS A 269 25.89 -28.68 0.43
CA HIS A 269 27.26 -28.67 0.93
C HIS A 269 27.84 -27.28 1.15
N GLY A 270 27.03 -26.31 1.60
CA GLY A 270 27.42 -24.92 1.82
C GLY A 270 27.52 -24.03 0.57
N HIS A 271 27.43 -24.60 -0.63
CA HIS A 271 27.46 -23.85 -1.89
C HIS A 271 26.04 -23.34 -2.26
N LEU A 272 25.63 -22.25 -1.61
CA LEU A 272 24.28 -21.75 -1.76
C LEU A 272 24.24 -20.22 -1.83
N ASP A 273 23.43 -19.69 -2.73
CA ASP A 273 23.06 -18.28 -2.66
C ASP A 273 22.16 -18.06 -1.42
N PRO A 274 22.56 -17.21 -0.45
CA PRO A 274 21.75 -16.91 0.73
C PRO A 274 20.31 -16.50 0.44
N LYS A 275 20.07 -15.92 -0.74
CA LYS A 275 18.73 -15.51 -1.21
C LYS A 275 17.83 -16.70 -1.55
N SER A 276 18.37 -17.91 -1.71
CA SER A 276 17.62 -19.12 -2.08
C SER A 276 17.03 -19.87 -0.89
N ILE A 277 17.41 -19.51 0.34
CA ILE A 277 16.92 -20.11 1.58
C ILE A 277 15.89 -19.22 2.27
N PRO A 278 14.94 -19.77 3.07
CA PRO A 278 14.01 -18.95 3.84
C PRO A 278 14.74 -18.05 4.84
N PRO A 279 14.15 -16.94 5.30
CA PRO A 279 14.70 -16.17 6.40
C PRO A 279 14.81 -17.02 7.67
N CYS A 280 15.72 -16.70 8.60
CA CYS A 280 15.71 -17.29 9.93
C CYS A 280 14.48 -16.83 10.72
N ALA A 281 14.11 -17.56 11.76
CA ALA A 281 12.90 -17.27 12.54
C ALA A 281 12.88 -15.84 13.08
N ASP A 282 13.99 -15.31 13.59
CA ASP A 282 14.06 -13.94 14.11
C ASP A 282 13.86 -12.89 13.01
N SER A 283 14.53 -13.04 11.86
CA SER A 283 14.34 -12.13 10.72
C SER A 283 12.92 -12.22 10.17
N LEU A 284 12.33 -13.42 10.17
CA LEU A 284 10.94 -13.63 9.74
C LEU A 284 9.96 -12.95 10.71
N ARG A 285 10.20 -13.02 12.01
CA ARG A 285 9.38 -12.35 13.02
C ARG A 285 9.38 -10.84 12.82
N GLN A 286 10.57 -10.22 12.66
CA GLN A 286 10.69 -8.79 12.40
C GLN A 286 10.01 -8.38 11.08
N HIS A 287 10.17 -9.18 10.04
CA HIS A 287 9.49 -8.98 8.77
C HIS A 287 7.95 -9.03 8.94
N SER A 288 7.44 -10.00 9.68
CA SER A 288 6.00 -10.18 9.93
C SER A 288 5.41 -9.03 10.73
N LEU A 289 6.12 -8.54 11.74
CA LEU A 289 5.72 -7.35 12.51
C LEU A 289 5.59 -6.11 11.61
N ARG A 290 6.59 -5.89 10.73
CA ARG A 290 6.52 -4.78 9.75
C ARG A 290 5.33 -4.93 8.80
N ALA A 291 5.06 -6.16 8.35
CA ALA A 291 3.93 -6.43 7.48
C ALA A 291 2.59 -6.18 8.19
N CYS A 292 2.42 -6.65 9.43
CA CYS A 292 1.23 -6.37 10.25
C CYS A 292 1.02 -4.86 10.43
N TYR A 293 2.09 -4.13 10.75
CA TYR A 293 2.03 -2.67 10.91
C TYR A 293 1.60 -1.96 9.62
N GLN A 294 2.18 -2.32 8.47
CA GLN A 294 1.78 -1.73 7.19
C GLN A 294 0.32 -2.03 6.85
N VAL A 295 -0.12 -3.27 7.07
CA VAL A 295 -1.53 -3.64 6.87
C VAL A 295 -2.45 -2.90 7.84
N HIS A 296 -2.01 -2.67 9.10
CA HIS A 296 -2.74 -1.84 10.06
C HIS A 296 -2.98 -0.42 9.53
N ILE A 297 -1.97 0.23 8.95
CA ILE A 297 -2.13 1.53 8.29
C ILE A 297 -3.18 1.45 7.18
N TRP A 298 -3.17 0.39 6.38
CA TRP A 298 -4.10 0.23 5.25
C TRP A 298 -5.55 0.00 5.71
N ILE A 299 -5.78 -0.84 6.72
CA ILE A 299 -7.16 -1.08 7.21
C ILE A 299 -7.74 0.15 7.92
N LYS A 300 -6.89 1.02 8.46
CA LYS A 300 -7.29 2.29 9.07
C LYS A 300 -7.57 3.41 8.05
N SER A 301 -7.42 3.14 6.76
CA SER A 301 -7.61 4.14 5.71
C SER A 301 -9.03 4.69 5.59
N LEU A 302 -10.03 4.05 6.20
CA LEU A 302 -11.40 4.57 6.23
C LEU A 302 -11.65 5.63 7.32
N GLU A 303 -10.71 5.81 8.24
CA GLU A 303 -10.74 6.84 9.28
C GLU A 303 -10.06 8.10 8.75
N SER A 304 -10.62 9.30 9.03
CA SER A 304 -10.00 10.57 8.61
C SER A 304 -8.70 10.88 9.35
N TYR A 305 -8.67 10.57 10.65
CA TYR A 305 -7.52 10.78 11.52
C TYR A 305 -7.17 9.49 12.28
N PRO A 306 -6.67 8.46 11.58
CA PRO A 306 -6.32 7.21 12.21
C PRO A 306 -5.20 7.41 13.26
N THR A 307 -5.38 6.78 14.42
CA THR A 307 -4.31 6.66 15.41
C THR A 307 -3.42 5.50 15.02
N ILE A 308 -2.21 5.79 14.56
CA ILE A 308 -1.22 4.80 14.19
C ILE A 308 -0.19 4.69 15.33
N PRO A 309 0.09 3.47 15.84
CA PRO A 309 1.07 3.27 16.89
C PRO A 309 2.49 3.64 16.41
N SER A 310 3.40 3.87 17.37
CA SER A 310 4.82 4.08 17.05
C SER A 310 5.39 2.86 16.32
N THR A 311 6.31 3.09 15.40
CA THR A 311 7.00 2.04 14.63
C THR A 311 7.96 1.21 15.47
N VAL A 312 8.42 1.76 16.57
CA VAL A 312 9.29 1.06 17.55
C VAL A 312 8.52 -0.15 18.09
N SER A 313 9.15 -1.31 18.11
CA SER A 313 8.59 -2.64 18.43
C SER A 313 7.87 -3.36 17.29
N PHE A 314 7.64 -2.69 16.13
CA PHE A 314 7.05 -3.35 14.95
C PHE A 314 8.09 -3.66 13.87
N GLY A 315 9.31 -4.00 14.29
CA GLY A 315 10.37 -4.40 13.38
C GLY A 315 11.19 -3.25 12.80
N TRP A 316 10.94 -2.03 13.22
CA TRP A 316 11.82 -0.88 13.01
C TRP A 316 12.42 -0.40 14.32
N ASP A 317 13.60 0.17 14.22
CA ASP A 317 14.28 0.87 15.30
C ASP A 317 14.51 2.32 14.89
N GLN A 318 14.57 3.21 15.85
CA GLN A 318 14.87 4.62 15.62
C GLN A 318 16.33 4.87 16.04
N ILE A 319 17.15 5.35 15.12
CA ILE A 319 18.51 5.79 15.43
C ILE A 319 18.50 7.21 16.00
N GLU A 320 19.60 7.60 16.68
CA GLU A 320 19.74 8.88 17.41
C GLU A 320 19.45 10.11 16.56
N ASP A 321 19.62 10.04 15.24
CA ASP A 321 19.30 11.13 14.30
C ASP A 321 17.81 11.21 13.88
N GLY A 322 16.94 10.38 14.48
CA GLY A 322 15.50 10.37 14.18
C GLY A 322 15.09 9.55 12.96
N ASP A 323 16.03 8.96 12.24
CA ASP A 323 15.75 8.10 11.09
C ASP A 323 15.31 6.70 11.53
N PHE A 324 14.42 6.10 10.74
CA PHE A 324 13.96 4.72 10.96
C PHE A 324 14.86 3.72 10.22
N VAL A 325 15.36 2.73 10.93
CA VAL A 325 16.14 1.63 10.36
C VAL A 325 15.42 0.32 10.63
N SER A 326 15.29 -0.52 9.60
CA SER A 326 14.78 -1.87 9.81
C SER A 326 15.71 -2.67 10.74
N MET A 327 15.15 -3.35 11.76
CA MET A 327 15.91 -4.14 12.73
C MET A 327 16.63 -5.37 12.13
N LEU A 328 17.15 -5.24 10.91
CA LEU A 328 17.92 -6.30 10.24
C LEU A 328 19.42 -6.26 10.56
N LYS A 329 19.89 -5.30 11.36
CA LYS A 329 21.25 -5.41 11.91
C LYS A 329 21.21 -6.49 12.99
N MET A 330 21.55 -7.72 12.59
CA MET A 330 21.89 -8.76 13.53
C MET A 330 22.90 -8.18 14.52
N LYS A 331 22.59 -8.29 15.82
CA LYS A 331 23.64 -8.23 16.83
C LYS A 331 24.59 -9.37 16.48
N SER A 332 25.81 -9.00 16.06
CA SER A 332 26.94 -9.90 15.88
C SER A 332 27.26 -10.59 17.20
#